data_be754413c750cd9379ebc0b8697f75e5
#
_entry.id   be754413c750cd9379ebc0b8697f75e5
#
_cell.length_a   1.000
_cell.length_b   1.000
_cell.length_c   1.000
_cell.angle_alpha   90.00
_cell.angle_beta   90.00
_cell.angle_gamma   90.00
#
_symmetry.space_group_name_H-M   'P 1'
#
loop_
_entity.id
_entity.type
_entity.pdbx_description
1 polymer ?
#
loop_
_entity_poly.entity_id
_entity_poly.type
_entity_poly.pdbx_seq_one_letter_code
_entity_poly.pdbx_strand_id
1 'polypeptide(L)'
;MKQTMITILGPTASGKTSLAAALASKINNLDAASWGGTTQGAEIISADSRQVYRGMDIGTGKDLEDYTVDGKLIPYHLIDICEPGTKYNLFEYQQDFYDAYLDIRKRGVLPILCGGTGLYIESVLKGYHLSPVPQNQELRDRLADKNLDELTVMLKELKT
;
A
#
# COMPACT_ATOMS: atom_id res chain seq x y z
N MET A 1 -15.92 -15.80 -7.71
CA MET A 1 -15.92 -15.42 -6.28
C MET A 1 -15.84 -13.90 -6.18
N LYS A 2 -16.71 -13.26 -5.34
CA LYS A 2 -16.55 -11.83 -5.06
C LYS A 2 -15.17 -11.59 -4.43
N GLN A 3 -14.36 -10.74 -5.03
CA GLN A 3 -13.10 -10.30 -4.43
C GLN A 3 -13.45 -9.37 -3.27
N THR A 4 -13.20 -9.83 -2.05
CA THR A 4 -13.53 -9.07 -0.84
C THR A 4 -12.23 -8.66 -0.14
N MET A 5 -12.14 -7.39 0.19
CA MET A 5 -11.07 -6.79 0.98
C MET A 5 -11.71 -5.77 1.92
N ILE A 6 -11.21 -5.66 3.14
CA ILE A 6 -11.59 -4.59 4.05
C ILE A 6 -10.59 -3.45 3.88
N THR A 7 -11.05 -2.21 3.83
CA THR A 7 -10.17 -1.03 3.76
C THR A 7 -10.38 -0.14 4.97
N ILE A 8 -9.31 0.14 5.71
CA ILE A 8 -9.25 1.04 6.86
C ILE A 8 -8.35 2.21 6.52
N LEU A 9 -8.93 3.39 6.37
CA LEU A 9 -8.21 4.60 6.01
C LEU A 9 -8.52 5.74 7.00
N GLY A 10 -7.62 6.68 7.11
CA GLY A 10 -7.77 7.85 7.98
C GLY A 10 -6.44 8.57 8.21
N PRO A 11 -6.45 9.72 8.91
CA PRO A 11 -5.24 10.52 9.16
C PRO A 11 -4.23 9.79 10.04
N THR A 12 -2.99 10.28 10.05
CA THR A 12 -1.94 9.76 10.94
C THR A 12 -2.39 9.85 12.41
N ALA A 13 -1.96 8.90 13.24
CA ALA A 13 -2.28 8.81 14.66
C ALA A 13 -3.78 8.67 15.01
N SER A 14 -4.60 8.15 14.09
CA SER A 14 -6.04 7.90 14.33
C SER A 14 -6.37 6.47 14.83
N GLY A 15 -5.35 5.66 15.17
CA GLY A 15 -5.55 4.29 15.66
C GLY A 15 -5.89 3.26 14.58
N LYS A 16 -5.64 3.56 13.29
CA LYS A 16 -5.95 2.63 12.19
C LYS A 16 -5.26 1.27 12.32
N THR A 17 -3.97 1.27 12.64
CA THR A 17 -3.16 0.05 12.76
C THR A 17 -3.69 -0.83 13.87
N SER A 18 -3.89 -0.28 15.06
CA SER A 18 -4.45 -1.00 16.20
C SER A 18 -5.85 -1.55 15.90
N LEU A 19 -6.70 -0.77 15.19
CA LEU A 19 -8.03 -1.24 14.76
C LEU A 19 -7.90 -2.39 13.75
N ALA A 20 -7.01 -2.28 12.76
CA ALA A 20 -6.80 -3.31 11.75
C ALA A 20 -6.30 -4.61 12.40
N ALA A 21 -5.33 -4.51 13.30
CA ALA A 21 -4.76 -5.65 14.01
C ALA A 21 -5.79 -6.32 14.93
N ALA A 22 -6.56 -5.54 15.69
CA ALA A 22 -7.66 -6.07 16.53
C ALA A 22 -8.73 -6.77 15.69
N LEU A 23 -9.08 -6.21 14.53
CA LEU A 23 -10.03 -6.84 13.61
C LEU A 23 -9.48 -8.15 13.04
N ALA A 24 -8.24 -8.14 12.56
CA ALA A 24 -7.57 -9.33 12.05
C ALA A 24 -7.47 -10.41 13.12
N SER A 25 -7.08 -10.06 14.36
CA SER A 25 -7.04 -10.98 15.50
C SER A 25 -8.41 -11.62 15.77
N LYS A 26 -9.48 -10.82 15.76
CA LYS A 26 -10.84 -11.36 15.92
C LYS A 26 -11.19 -12.35 14.81
N ILE A 27 -10.91 -12.00 13.55
CA ILE A 27 -11.18 -12.89 12.41
C ILE A 27 -10.37 -14.18 12.52
N ASN A 28 -9.09 -14.10 12.93
CA ASN A 28 -8.21 -15.26 13.09
C ASN A 28 -8.64 -16.21 14.23
N ASN A 29 -9.41 -15.70 15.19
CA ASN A 29 -9.93 -16.50 16.31
C ASN A 29 -11.37 -17.02 16.12
N LEU A 30 -12.05 -16.60 15.04
CA LEU A 30 -13.37 -17.12 14.69
C LEU A 30 -13.22 -18.43 13.89
N ASP A 31 -14.16 -19.34 14.10
CA ASP A 31 -14.24 -20.51 13.23
C ASP A 31 -14.71 -20.10 11.81
N ALA A 32 -14.28 -20.84 10.80
CA ALA A 32 -14.61 -20.56 9.41
C ALA A 32 -16.12 -20.52 9.13
N ALA A 33 -16.91 -21.25 9.91
CA ALA A 33 -18.37 -21.30 9.77
C ALA A 33 -19.04 -19.97 10.16
N SER A 34 -18.46 -19.24 11.12
CA SER A 34 -18.98 -17.94 11.59
C SER A 34 -18.90 -16.84 10.53
N TRP A 35 -18.02 -17.01 9.52
CA TRP A 35 -17.84 -16.07 8.39
C TRP A 35 -18.37 -16.62 7.05
N GLY A 36 -19.29 -17.55 7.08
CA GLY A 36 -19.81 -18.19 5.87
C GLY A 36 -18.86 -19.19 5.22
N GLY A 37 -17.92 -19.75 5.98
CA GLY A 37 -17.06 -20.87 5.56
C GLY A 37 -15.96 -20.53 4.56
N THR A 38 -15.60 -19.26 4.38
CA THR A 38 -14.73 -18.85 3.25
C THR A 38 -13.40 -18.23 3.62
N THR A 39 -13.14 -17.96 4.90
CA THR A 39 -11.85 -17.35 5.29
C THR A 39 -11.08 -18.17 6.31
N GLN A 40 -9.76 -18.29 6.11
CA GLN A 40 -8.82 -18.96 7.01
C GLN A 40 -8.06 -17.96 7.89
N GLY A 41 -8.58 -16.76 8.05
CA GLY A 41 -7.98 -15.69 8.83
C GLY A 41 -7.94 -14.37 8.07
N ALA A 42 -7.17 -13.41 8.60
CA ALA A 42 -6.95 -12.10 7.98
C ALA A 42 -5.49 -11.66 8.13
N GLU A 43 -4.99 -10.94 7.13
CA GLU A 43 -3.66 -10.33 7.11
C GLU A 43 -3.75 -8.88 6.64
N ILE A 44 -2.80 -8.04 7.07
CA ILE A 44 -2.82 -6.60 6.81
C ILE A 44 -1.86 -6.27 5.67
N ILE A 45 -2.31 -5.42 4.72
CA ILE A 45 -1.47 -4.80 3.69
C ILE A 45 -1.36 -3.32 4.04
N SER A 46 -0.13 -2.83 4.29
CA SER A 46 0.08 -1.41 4.58
C SER A 46 -0.08 -0.54 3.34
N ALA A 47 -0.77 0.59 3.49
CA ALA A 47 -0.87 1.66 2.50
C ALA A 47 -0.27 2.97 3.04
N ASP A 48 0.96 2.89 3.54
CA ASP A 48 1.73 4.05 4.02
C ASP A 48 3.06 4.16 3.27
N SER A 49 3.24 5.25 2.53
CA SER A 49 4.41 5.49 1.67
C SER A 49 5.72 5.68 2.44
N ARG A 50 5.68 5.86 3.76
CA ARG A 50 6.87 6.01 4.60
C ARG A 50 7.28 4.70 5.27
N GLN A 51 6.31 3.82 5.53
CA GLN A 51 6.56 2.55 6.20
C GLN A 51 7.24 1.50 5.31
N VAL A 52 7.29 1.72 4.01
CA VAL A 52 7.96 0.83 3.04
C VAL A 52 9.49 0.76 3.23
N TYR A 53 10.10 1.79 3.83
CA TYR A 53 11.55 1.89 3.98
C TYR A 53 12.05 1.21 5.25
N ARG A 54 13.05 0.33 5.12
CA ARG A 54 13.68 -0.38 6.23
C ARG A 54 14.39 0.57 7.19
N GLY A 55 14.26 0.30 8.50
CA GLY A 55 14.94 1.04 9.54
C GLY A 55 14.51 2.50 9.69
N MET A 56 13.51 2.97 8.95
CA MET A 56 12.91 4.29 9.14
C MET A 56 11.76 4.19 10.14
N ASP A 57 12.07 3.94 11.41
CA ASP A 57 11.07 3.62 12.43
C ASP A 57 10.60 4.86 13.19
N ILE A 58 11.47 5.89 13.31
CA ILE A 58 11.16 7.12 14.04
C ILE A 58 10.44 8.11 13.10
N GLY A 59 9.28 8.62 13.52
CA GLY A 59 8.52 9.65 12.81
C GLY A 59 7.73 9.15 11.59
N THR A 60 7.73 7.87 11.32
CA THR A 60 6.97 7.25 10.22
C THR A 60 5.64 6.62 10.67
N GLY A 61 5.43 6.55 11.99
CA GLY A 61 4.27 5.85 12.57
C GLY A 61 4.31 4.34 12.34
N LYS A 62 5.52 3.78 12.23
CA LYS A 62 5.74 2.35 12.08
C LYS A 62 5.83 1.70 13.46
N ASP A 63 4.69 1.63 14.13
CA ASP A 63 4.59 0.98 15.45
C ASP A 63 4.33 -0.52 15.23
N LEU A 64 5.41 -1.30 15.05
CA LEU A 64 5.31 -2.74 14.77
C LEU A 64 4.70 -3.52 15.95
N GLU A 65 4.76 -2.99 17.17
CA GLU A 65 4.11 -3.55 18.36
C GLU A 65 2.58 -3.59 18.20
N ASP A 66 1.99 -2.64 17.47
CA ASP A 66 0.55 -2.59 17.17
C ASP A 66 0.04 -3.83 16.41
N TYR A 67 0.95 -4.52 15.70
CA TYR A 67 0.60 -5.77 15.00
C TYR A 67 0.62 -7.00 15.90
N THR A 68 0.96 -6.85 17.19
CA THR A 68 0.90 -7.94 18.17
C THR A 68 -0.34 -7.78 19.05
N VAL A 69 -1.30 -8.70 18.93
CA VAL A 69 -2.54 -8.71 19.70
C VAL A 69 -2.59 -9.99 20.55
N ASP A 70 -2.75 -9.85 21.86
CA ASP A 70 -2.76 -10.97 22.81
C ASP A 70 -1.54 -11.91 22.65
N GLY A 71 -0.36 -11.32 22.42
CA GLY A 71 0.90 -12.05 22.26
C GLY A 71 1.04 -12.78 20.92
N LYS A 72 0.12 -12.60 19.98
CA LYS A 72 0.18 -13.18 18.64
C LYS A 72 0.44 -12.08 17.59
N LEU A 73 1.46 -12.30 16.76
CA LEU A 73 1.74 -11.41 15.64
C LEU A 73 0.68 -11.58 14.55
N ILE A 74 0.06 -10.49 14.14
CA ILE A 74 -0.80 -10.43 12.95
C ILE A 74 0.11 -10.24 11.73
N PRO A 75 0.04 -11.12 10.72
CA PRO A 75 0.83 -10.97 9.52
C PRO A 75 0.53 -9.65 8.79
N TYR A 76 1.58 -8.96 8.37
CA TYR A 76 1.48 -7.71 7.63
C TYR A 76 2.42 -7.70 6.42
N HIS A 77 2.09 -6.90 5.43
CA HIS A 77 2.79 -6.78 4.15
C HIS A 77 3.05 -5.32 3.81
N LEU A 78 4.03 -5.08 2.96
CA LEU A 78 4.45 -3.77 2.44
C LEU A 78 4.98 -2.81 3.52
N ILE A 79 5.60 -3.37 4.55
CA ILE A 79 6.39 -2.65 5.54
C ILE A 79 7.83 -3.18 5.43
N ASP A 80 8.83 -2.28 5.50
CA ASP A 80 10.25 -2.64 5.42
C ASP A 80 10.65 -3.43 4.16
N ILE A 81 10.08 -3.08 3.02
CA ILE A 81 10.29 -3.80 1.76
C ILE A 81 11.39 -3.22 0.88
N CYS A 82 11.81 -1.97 1.10
CA CYS A 82 12.88 -1.34 0.32
C CYS A 82 13.88 -0.58 1.21
N GLU A 83 15.09 -0.38 0.69
CA GLU A 83 16.14 0.36 1.40
C GLU A 83 15.88 1.88 1.34
N PRO A 84 16.27 2.63 2.40
CA PRO A 84 16.21 4.08 2.37
C PRO A 84 16.98 4.66 1.19
N GLY A 85 16.39 5.66 0.51
CA GLY A 85 16.97 6.24 -0.71
C GLY A 85 16.52 5.56 -2.01
N THR A 86 15.91 4.40 -1.94
CA THR A 86 15.25 3.78 -3.10
C THR A 86 14.07 4.67 -3.55
N LYS A 87 13.96 4.90 -4.85
CA LYS A 87 12.80 5.58 -5.42
C LYS A 87 11.66 4.58 -5.55
N TYR A 88 10.81 4.54 -4.55
CA TYR A 88 9.62 3.70 -4.52
C TYR A 88 8.40 4.56 -4.87
N ASN A 89 7.79 4.30 -6.00
CA ASN A 89 6.71 5.12 -6.56
C ASN A 89 5.36 4.39 -6.55
N LEU A 90 4.31 5.06 -7.04
CA LEU A 90 2.95 4.53 -7.06
C LEU A 90 2.80 3.26 -7.90
N PHE A 91 3.54 3.15 -9.01
CA PHE A 91 3.50 1.96 -9.86
C PHE A 91 4.06 0.74 -9.12
N GLU A 92 5.22 0.89 -8.47
CA GLU A 92 5.85 -0.18 -7.68
C GLU A 92 4.93 -0.61 -6.53
N TYR A 93 4.36 0.37 -5.80
CA TYR A 93 3.39 0.07 -4.75
C TYR A 93 2.20 -0.75 -5.27
N GLN A 94 1.64 -0.35 -6.41
CA GLN A 94 0.48 -1.05 -6.98
C GLN A 94 0.82 -2.50 -7.37
N GLN A 95 2.01 -2.74 -7.93
CA GLN A 95 2.47 -4.10 -8.26
C GLN A 95 2.63 -4.96 -7.00
N ASP A 96 3.38 -4.45 -6.01
CA ASP A 96 3.60 -5.15 -4.75
C ASP A 96 2.29 -5.40 -3.99
N PHE A 97 1.34 -4.44 -4.06
CA PHE A 97 0.01 -4.63 -3.50
C PHE A 97 -0.73 -5.79 -4.16
N TYR A 98 -0.75 -5.86 -5.49
CA TYR A 98 -1.46 -6.93 -6.19
C TYR A 98 -0.80 -8.29 -5.92
N ASP A 99 0.50 -8.36 -5.84
CA ASP A 99 1.22 -9.59 -5.51
C ASP A 99 0.86 -10.07 -4.09
N ALA A 100 0.92 -9.20 -3.10
CA ALA A 100 0.52 -9.52 -1.73
C ALA A 100 -0.97 -9.88 -1.64
N TYR A 101 -1.85 -9.11 -2.28
CA TYR A 101 -3.29 -9.35 -2.30
C TYR A 101 -3.63 -10.72 -2.90
N LEU A 102 -3.03 -11.06 -4.04
CA LEU A 102 -3.28 -12.33 -4.73
C LEU A 102 -2.77 -13.51 -3.91
N ASP A 103 -1.60 -13.40 -3.29
CA ASP A 103 -1.06 -14.44 -2.41
C ASP A 103 -1.98 -14.69 -1.21
N ILE A 104 -2.37 -13.64 -0.49
CA ILE A 104 -3.31 -13.71 0.64
C ILE A 104 -4.62 -14.40 0.21
N ARG A 105 -5.19 -13.96 -0.91
CA ARG A 105 -6.44 -14.51 -1.44
C ARG A 105 -6.31 -15.97 -1.87
N LYS A 106 -5.20 -16.35 -2.47
CA LYS A 106 -4.92 -17.74 -2.88
C LYS A 106 -4.88 -18.69 -1.68
N ARG A 107 -4.42 -18.20 -0.54
CA ARG A 107 -4.41 -18.94 0.73
C ARG A 107 -5.79 -18.97 1.43
N GLY A 108 -6.82 -18.35 0.86
CA GLY A 108 -8.16 -18.27 1.46
C GLY A 108 -8.25 -17.29 2.64
N VAL A 109 -7.27 -16.40 2.78
CA VAL A 109 -7.19 -15.40 3.85
C VAL A 109 -7.83 -14.09 3.40
N LEU A 110 -8.37 -13.30 4.33
CA LEU A 110 -8.98 -12.00 4.07
C LEU A 110 -7.92 -10.90 4.14
N PRO A 111 -7.67 -10.15 3.05
CA PRO A 111 -6.79 -8.99 3.10
C PRO A 111 -7.49 -7.80 3.75
N ILE A 112 -6.76 -7.08 4.62
CA ILE A 112 -7.16 -5.81 5.21
C ILE A 112 -6.17 -4.74 4.73
N LEU A 113 -6.59 -3.85 3.84
CA LEU A 113 -5.81 -2.70 3.41
C LEU A 113 -5.89 -1.62 4.48
N CYS A 114 -4.75 -1.22 5.07
CA CYS A 114 -4.70 -0.25 6.15
C CYS A 114 -3.63 0.82 5.90
N GLY A 115 -4.02 2.10 5.93
CA GLY A 115 -3.02 3.16 5.79
C GLY A 115 -3.58 4.57 5.68
N GLY A 116 -2.65 5.52 5.49
CA GLY A 116 -2.94 6.96 5.40
C GLY A 116 -2.55 7.60 4.06
N THR A 117 -1.88 6.87 3.16
CA THR A 117 -1.48 7.41 1.86
C THR A 117 -2.64 7.26 0.86
N GLY A 118 -3.46 8.31 0.76
CA GLY A 118 -4.69 8.31 -0.04
C GLY A 118 -4.47 7.87 -1.49
N LEU A 119 -3.38 8.34 -2.13
CA LEU A 119 -3.06 7.98 -3.50
C LEU A 119 -2.76 6.48 -3.68
N TYR A 120 -2.11 5.85 -2.69
CA TYR A 120 -1.88 4.39 -2.70
C TYR A 120 -3.21 3.64 -2.65
N ILE A 121 -4.06 4.01 -1.69
CA ILE A 121 -5.38 3.39 -1.51
C ILE A 121 -6.25 3.59 -2.76
N GLU A 122 -6.30 4.81 -3.27
CA GLU A 122 -7.10 5.15 -4.45
C GLU A 122 -6.65 4.37 -5.69
N SER A 123 -5.34 4.25 -5.92
CA SER A 123 -4.79 3.56 -7.08
C SER A 123 -5.21 2.09 -7.16
N VAL A 124 -5.27 1.40 -6.03
CA VAL A 124 -5.64 -0.01 -5.97
C VAL A 124 -7.16 -0.21 -5.95
N LEU A 125 -7.91 0.66 -5.29
CA LEU A 125 -9.37 0.57 -5.24
C LEU A 125 -10.03 0.93 -6.57
N LYS A 126 -9.48 1.91 -7.29
CA LYS A 126 -9.97 2.34 -8.62
C LYS A 126 -9.31 1.57 -9.77
N GLY A 127 -8.27 0.78 -9.49
CA GLY A 127 -7.55 0.03 -10.51
C GLY A 127 -6.88 0.94 -11.53
N TYR A 128 -6.04 1.87 -11.09
CA TYR A 128 -5.33 2.77 -12.01
C TYR A 128 -4.48 2.00 -13.00
N HIS A 129 -4.61 2.34 -14.27
CA HIS A 129 -3.72 1.83 -15.32
C HIS A 129 -2.41 2.63 -15.31
N LEU A 130 -1.46 2.18 -14.51
CA LEU A 130 -0.14 2.78 -14.42
C LEU A 130 0.80 2.09 -15.40
N SER A 131 1.59 2.89 -16.13
CA SER A 131 2.62 2.37 -17.02
C SER A 131 3.99 2.51 -16.36
N PRO A 132 4.87 1.50 -16.48
CA PRO A 132 6.26 1.62 -16.03
C PRO A 132 7.00 2.54 -17.01
N VAL A 133 6.96 3.84 -16.75
CA VAL A 133 7.73 4.81 -17.53
C VAL A 133 9.07 5.03 -16.83
N PRO A 134 10.18 4.53 -17.41
CA PRO A 134 11.49 4.74 -16.81
C PRO A 134 11.83 6.24 -16.81
N GLN A 135 12.58 6.66 -15.78
CA GLN A 135 13.05 8.04 -15.72
C GLN A 135 14.03 8.30 -16.86
N ASN A 136 13.73 9.30 -17.67
CA ASN A 136 14.63 9.78 -18.72
C ASN A 136 15.45 10.97 -18.17
N GLN A 137 16.64 10.70 -17.62
CA GLN A 137 17.48 11.71 -17.03
C GLN A 137 17.98 12.72 -18.08
N GLU A 138 18.35 12.26 -19.27
CA GLU A 138 18.77 13.13 -20.35
C GLU A 138 17.68 14.15 -20.73
N LEU A 139 16.44 13.71 -20.83
CA LEU A 139 15.32 14.60 -21.08
C LEU A 139 15.11 15.59 -19.92
N ARG A 140 15.25 15.15 -18.68
CA ARG A 140 15.12 16.02 -17.49
C ARG A 140 16.19 17.11 -17.49
N ASP A 141 17.43 16.75 -17.77
CA ASP A 141 18.56 17.69 -17.82
C ASP A 141 18.35 18.72 -18.95
N ARG A 142 17.89 18.28 -20.12
CA ARG A 142 17.55 19.16 -21.24
C ARG A 142 16.40 20.13 -20.97
N LEU A 143 15.48 19.76 -20.08
CA LEU A 143 14.31 20.55 -19.71
C LEU A 143 14.53 21.40 -18.45
N ALA A 144 15.62 21.19 -17.70
CA ALA A 144 15.84 21.79 -16.39
C ALA A 144 15.87 23.33 -16.41
N ASP A 145 16.42 23.92 -17.49
CA ASP A 145 16.56 25.38 -17.64
C ASP A 145 15.36 26.04 -18.33
N LYS A 146 14.32 25.27 -18.69
CA LYS A 146 13.14 25.80 -19.37
C LYS A 146 12.11 26.33 -18.39
N ASN A 147 11.53 27.48 -18.72
CA ASN A 147 10.44 28.06 -17.95
C ASN A 147 9.08 27.40 -18.26
N LEU A 148 8.05 27.77 -17.49
CA LEU A 148 6.71 27.20 -17.61
C LEU A 148 6.09 27.40 -19.00
N ASP A 149 6.27 28.58 -19.61
CA ASP A 149 5.68 28.91 -20.92
C ASP A 149 6.31 28.05 -22.02
N GLU A 150 7.65 27.93 -22.02
CA GLU A 150 8.37 27.07 -22.95
C GLU A 150 7.95 25.58 -22.82
N LEU A 151 7.86 25.08 -21.59
CA LEU A 151 7.41 23.70 -21.34
C LEU A 151 5.96 23.49 -21.81
N THR A 152 5.11 24.50 -21.63
CA THR A 152 3.71 24.45 -22.07
C THR A 152 3.59 24.40 -23.59
N VAL A 153 4.39 25.18 -24.31
CA VAL A 153 4.44 25.13 -25.79
C VAL A 153 4.91 23.77 -26.27
N MET A 154 6.03 23.25 -25.73
CA MET A 154 6.55 21.93 -26.08
C MET A 154 5.52 20.81 -25.84
N LEU A 155 4.80 20.87 -24.71
CA LEU A 155 3.78 19.87 -24.40
C LEU A 155 2.59 19.94 -25.37
N LYS A 156 2.20 21.13 -25.82
CA LYS A 156 1.13 21.30 -26.81
C LYS A 156 1.50 20.72 -28.16
N GLU A 157 2.76 20.89 -28.59
CA GLU A 157 3.30 20.33 -29.84
C GLU A 157 3.32 18.79 -29.83
N LEU A 158 3.49 18.17 -28.67
CA LEU A 158 3.48 16.70 -28.54
C LEU A 158 2.04 16.09 -28.48
N LYS A 159 1.02 16.92 -28.31
CA LYS A 159 -0.38 16.47 -28.21
C LYS A 159 -1.16 16.51 -29.53
N THR A 160 -0.47 16.85 -30.63
CA THR A 160 -1.04 16.69 -31.98
C THR A 160 -0.83 15.24 -32.42
#